data_6353e0c5e1a96d3c5b87082ed45c71f3
#
_entry.id   6353e0c5e1a96d3c5b87082ed45c71f3
#
_cell.length_a   1.000
_cell.length_b   1.000
_cell.length_c   1.000
_cell.angle_alpha   90.00
_cell.angle_beta   90.00
_cell.angle_gamma   90.00
#
_symmetry.space_group_name_H-M   'P 1'
#
loop_
_entity.id
_entity.type
_entity.pdbx_description
1 polymer ?
#
loop_
_entity_poly.entity_id
_entity_poly.type
_entity_poly.pdbx_seq_one_letter_code
_entity_poly.pdbx_strand_id
1 'polypeptide(L)'
;VPVILPSRISATAASVASTPNTGMAVIIDCGEELDIHPKDKRSVGYRLARLALHNDYGFEDIVPGGPLPKETTIETGALRVRFENAQGLHFKGEPRGFYLAGYDGEFMPADSVTLDGASVVLRCSKIERPLHVRYSWSDNPDGNLYNGEKLPATPFEA
;
A
#
# COMPACT_ATOMS: atom_id res chain seq x y z
N VAL A 1 8.23 -6.30 -12.44
CA VAL A 1 8.95 -5.04 -12.19
C VAL A 1 9.17 -4.94 -10.70
N PRO A 2 10.40 -4.64 -10.21
CA PRO A 2 10.65 -4.48 -8.78
C PRO A 2 9.83 -3.31 -8.23
N VAL A 3 9.25 -3.50 -7.04
CA VAL A 3 8.53 -2.45 -6.32
C VAL A 3 9.57 -1.54 -5.65
N ILE A 4 9.52 -0.25 -5.97
CA ILE A 4 10.32 0.80 -5.32
C ILE A 4 9.38 1.56 -4.37
N LEU A 5 9.86 1.89 -3.19
CA LEU A 5 9.07 2.54 -2.15
C LEU A 5 9.45 4.01 -1.99
N PRO A 6 8.57 4.93 -1.52
CA PRO A 6 8.90 6.34 -1.32
C PRO A 6 10.11 6.55 -0.43
N SER A 7 10.87 7.61 -0.64
CA SER A 7 12.24 7.79 -0.10
C SER A 7 12.41 7.60 1.41
N ARG A 8 11.40 7.84 2.23
CA ARG A 8 11.43 7.57 3.68
C ARG A 8 10.78 6.24 4.06
N ILE A 9 9.66 5.88 3.44
CA ILE A 9 9.01 4.58 3.62
C ILE A 9 9.80 3.49 2.88
N SER A 10 10.46 3.81 1.74
CA SER A 10 11.26 2.86 0.98
C SER A 10 12.49 2.37 1.72
N ALA A 11 13.20 3.23 2.43
CA ALA A 11 14.33 2.80 3.23
C ALA A 11 13.89 1.82 4.33
N THR A 12 12.77 2.10 5.02
CA THR A 12 12.24 1.22 6.08
C THR A 12 11.71 -0.09 5.51
N ALA A 13 10.91 -0.04 4.44
CA ALA A 13 10.33 -1.26 3.86
C ALA A 13 11.37 -2.10 3.09
N ALA A 14 12.35 -1.49 2.43
CA ALA A 14 13.48 -2.22 1.83
C ALA A 14 14.36 -2.86 2.91
N SER A 15 14.58 -2.19 4.04
CA SER A 15 15.30 -2.74 5.18
C SER A 15 14.55 -3.93 5.79
N VAL A 16 13.23 -3.84 5.94
CA VAL A 16 12.38 -4.95 6.41
C VAL A 16 12.41 -6.11 5.42
N ALA A 17 12.28 -5.85 4.11
CA ALA A 17 12.30 -6.89 3.10
C ALA A 17 13.64 -7.64 2.99
N SER A 18 14.75 -7.01 3.37
CA SER A 18 16.11 -7.56 3.32
C SER A 18 16.64 -8.08 4.65
N THR A 19 15.94 -7.81 5.76
CA THR A 19 16.41 -8.17 7.11
C THR A 19 15.50 -9.24 7.72
N PRO A 20 16.01 -10.44 7.99
CA PRO A 20 15.25 -11.49 8.68
C PRO A 20 14.72 -11.01 10.05
N ASN A 21 13.57 -11.56 10.45
CA ASN A 21 12.95 -11.29 11.76
C ASN A 21 12.63 -9.81 12.02
N THR A 22 12.25 -9.09 10.98
CA THR A 22 11.79 -7.71 11.06
C THR A 22 10.37 -7.57 10.52
N GLY A 23 9.67 -6.52 10.96
CA GLY A 23 8.34 -6.18 10.49
C GLY A 23 8.06 -4.69 10.56
N MET A 24 7.15 -4.19 9.73
CA MET A 24 6.78 -2.78 9.67
C MET A 24 5.28 -2.62 9.89
N ALA A 25 4.90 -1.84 10.88
CA ALA A 25 3.52 -1.39 11.04
C ALA A 25 3.27 -0.14 10.18
N VAL A 26 2.38 -0.23 9.21
CA VAL A 26 1.93 0.91 8.39
C VAL A 26 0.96 1.74 9.21
N ILE A 27 1.20 3.05 9.34
CA ILE A 27 0.43 3.97 10.19
C ILE A 27 -0.03 5.24 9.46
N ILE A 28 -0.16 5.19 8.14
CA ILE A 28 -0.53 6.34 7.29
C ILE A 28 -1.92 6.91 7.59
N ASP A 29 -2.78 6.15 8.24
CA ASP A 29 -4.17 6.47 8.57
C ASP A 29 -4.39 6.91 10.03
N CYS A 30 -3.35 6.94 10.84
CA CYS A 30 -3.42 7.33 12.25
C CYS A 30 -2.40 8.42 12.65
N GLY A 31 -1.78 9.06 11.65
CA GLY A 31 -0.92 10.23 11.81
C GLY A 31 -1.72 11.53 11.96
N GLU A 32 -1.01 12.61 12.23
CA GLU A 32 -1.54 13.97 12.24
C GLU A 32 -0.69 14.84 11.31
N GLU A 33 -1.34 15.62 10.45
CA GLU A 33 -0.67 16.41 9.41
C GLU A 33 0.38 17.37 9.94
N LEU A 34 0.09 18.00 11.10
CA LEU A 34 0.95 19.03 11.70
C LEU A 34 1.71 18.57 12.94
N ASP A 35 1.65 17.28 13.28
CA ASP A 35 2.33 16.72 14.45
C ASP A 35 2.97 15.37 14.12
N ILE A 36 4.28 15.27 14.26
CA ILE A 36 5.03 14.01 14.07
C ILE A 36 4.75 12.98 15.16
N HIS A 37 4.04 13.37 16.24
CA HIS A 37 3.69 12.50 17.35
C HIS A 37 2.21 12.09 17.26
N PRO A 38 1.88 10.99 16.53
CA PRO A 38 0.49 10.58 16.41
C PRO A 38 -0.13 10.32 17.79
N LYS A 39 -1.31 10.84 18.05
CA LYS A 39 -2.04 10.63 19.31
C LYS A 39 -2.56 9.22 19.45
N ASP A 40 -2.90 8.58 18.33
CA ASP A 40 -3.36 7.18 18.28
C ASP A 40 -2.21 6.17 18.47
N LYS A 41 -1.67 6.10 19.68
CA LYS A 41 -0.67 5.10 20.06
C LYS A 41 -1.23 3.68 20.11
N ARG A 42 -2.55 3.55 20.29
CA ARG A 42 -3.21 2.24 20.35
C ARG A 42 -3.13 1.51 19.00
N SER A 43 -3.43 2.18 17.88
CA SER A 43 -3.31 1.59 16.55
C SER A 43 -1.88 1.18 16.25
N VAL A 44 -0.90 1.99 16.61
CA VAL A 44 0.52 1.66 16.45
C VAL A 44 0.88 0.39 17.23
N GLY A 45 0.58 0.35 18.52
CA GLY A 45 0.86 -0.80 19.38
C GLY A 45 0.13 -2.08 18.93
N TYR A 46 -1.15 -1.94 18.53
CA TYR A 46 -1.94 -3.06 18.01
C TYR A 46 -1.34 -3.68 16.74
N ARG A 47 -0.90 -2.85 15.78
CA ARG A 47 -0.28 -3.33 14.53
C ARG A 47 1.07 -3.99 14.78
N LEU A 48 1.89 -3.43 15.68
CA LEU A 48 3.16 -4.06 16.08
C LEU A 48 2.93 -5.40 16.79
N ALA A 49 1.91 -5.48 17.67
CA ALA A 49 1.57 -6.73 18.35
C ALA A 49 1.11 -7.82 17.37
N ARG A 50 0.34 -7.48 16.31
CA ARG A 50 -0.06 -8.44 15.27
C ARG A 50 1.14 -9.03 14.54
N LEU A 51 2.13 -8.20 14.20
CA LEU A 51 3.38 -8.65 13.60
C LEU A 51 4.11 -9.66 14.48
N ALA A 52 4.30 -9.33 15.77
CA ALA A 52 4.96 -10.22 16.72
C ALA A 52 4.17 -11.52 16.92
N LEU A 53 2.86 -11.44 17.10
CA LEU A 53 2.01 -12.63 17.28
C LEU A 53 2.10 -13.58 16.09
N HIS A 54 2.05 -13.07 14.87
CA HIS A 54 2.16 -13.87 13.66
C HIS A 54 3.58 -14.43 13.47
N ASN A 55 4.60 -13.54 13.47
CA ASN A 55 5.95 -13.90 13.06
C ASN A 55 6.74 -14.65 14.13
N ASP A 56 6.58 -14.26 15.41
CA ASP A 56 7.42 -14.75 16.50
C ASP A 56 6.70 -15.78 17.37
N TYR A 57 5.38 -15.64 17.54
CA TYR A 57 4.57 -16.52 18.38
C TYR A 57 3.77 -17.57 17.59
N GLY A 58 3.82 -17.56 16.25
CA GLY A 58 3.23 -18.60 15.39
C GLY A 58 1.70 -18.61 15.33
N PHE A 59 1.03 -17.49 15.59
CA PHE A 59 -0.42 -17.36 15.44
C PHE A 59 -0.76 -17.10 13.94
N GLU A 60 -0.80 -18.17 13.15
CA GLU A 60 -1.01 -18.11 11.70
C GLU A 60 -2.36 -17.50 11.28
N ASP A 61 -3.38 -17.58 12.13
CA ASP A 61 -4.70 -16.98 11.91
C ASP A 61 -4.69 -15.44 12.00
N ILE A 62 -3.63 -14.85 12.55
CA ILE A 62 -3.49 -13.41 12.66
C ILE A 62 -2.87 -12.85 11.38
N VAL A 63 -3.61 -12.04 10.65
CA VAL A 63 -3.07 -11.29 9.50
C VAL A 63 -2.07 -10.24 10.00
N PRO A 64 -0.78 -10.31 9.64
CA PRO A 64 0.27 -9.49 10.27
C PRO A 64 0.21 -8.02 9.88
N GLY A 65 -0.32 -7.69 8.70
CA GLY A 65 -0.33 -6.34 8.17
C GLY A 65 -1.43 -6.07 7.16
N GLY A 66 -1.46 -4.86 6.62
CA GLY A 66 -2.35 -4.46 5.55
C GLY A 66 -1.92 -5.02 4.18
N PRO A 67 -2.68 -4.68 3.12
CA PRO A 67 -2.35 -5.08 1.76
C PRO A 67 -0.92 -4.67 1.38
N LEU A 68 -0.12 -5.64 0.95
CA LEU A 68 1.26 -5.45 0.50
C LEU A 68 1.33 -5.72 -1.01
N PRO A 69 1.81 -4.78 -1.85
CA PRO A 69 1.91 -5.00 -3.28
C PRO A 69 2.91 -6.13 -3.57
N LYS A 70 2.48 -7.09 -4.37
CA LYS A 70 3.29 -8.28 -4.72
C LYS A 70 3.73 -8.28 -6.17
N GLU A 71 2.84 -7.89 -7.06
CA GLU A 71 3.05 -8.01 -8.49
C GLU A 71 2.30 -6.91 -9.23
N THR A 72 2.93 -6.34 -10.25
CA THR A 72 2.30 -5.43 -11.21
C THR A 72 2.28 -6.05 -12.59
N THR A 73 1.13 -5.99 -13.27
CA THR A 73 0.94 -6.49 -14.62
C THR A 73 0.39 -5.37 -15.50
N ILE A 74 1.05 -5.13 -16.64
CA ILE A 74 0.58 -4.19 -17.65
C ILE A 74 -0.47 -4.90 -18.50
N GLU A 75 -1.66 -4.32 -18.57
CA GLU A 75 -2.78 -4.76 -19.39
C GLU A 75 -3.05 -3.72 -20.50
N THR A 76 -3.91 -4.05 -21.46
CA THR A 76 -4.29 -3.08 -22.51
C THR A 76 -5.02 -1.87 -21.90
N GLY A 77 -4.36 -0.71 -21.91
CA GLY A 77 -4.90 0.54 -21.34
C GLY A 77 -5.09 0.51 -19.83
N ALA A 78 -4.44 -0.42 -19.10
CA ALA A 78 -4.56 -0.53 -17.66
C ALA A 78 -3.28 -1.04 -17.01
N LEU A 79 -3.16 -0.84 -15.70
CA LEU A 79 -2.15 -1.45 -14.87
C LEU A 79 -2.84 -2.15 -13.70
N ARG A 80 -2.52 -3.43 -13.51
CA ARG A 80 -3.03 -4.25 -12.40
C ARG A 80 -1.97 -4.37 -11.33
N VAL A 81 -2.37 -4.16 -10.07
CA VAL A 81 -1.55 -4.43 -8.90
C VAL A 81 -2.22 -5.52 -8.08
N ARG A 82 -1.52 -6.64 -7.85
CA ARG A 82 -1.95 -7.73 -6.97
C ARG A 82 -1.31 -7.58 -5.61
N PHE A 83 -2.09 -7.83 -4.56
CA PHE A 83 -1.66 -7.67 -3.17
C PHE A 83 -1.64 -9.00 -2.41
N GLU A 84 -0.72 -9.12 -1.46
CA GLU A 84 -0.77 -10.05 -0.33
C GLU A 84 -1.55 -9.42 0.83
N ASN A 85 -1.95 -10.23 1.81
CA ASN A 85 -2.78 -9.82 2.96
C ASN A 85 -4.07 -9.08 2.54
N ALA A 86 -4.64 -9.49 1.41
CA ALA A 86 -5.71 -8.78 0.71
C ALA A 86 -7.11 -9.38 0.93
N GLN A 87 -7.29 -10.30 1.87
CA GLN A 87 -8.61 -10.82 2.21
C GLN A 87 -9.53 -9.66 2.62
N GLY A 88 -10.70 -9.55 1.95
CA GLY A 88 -11.63 -8.46 2.19
C GLY A 88 -11.10 -7.09 1.75
N LEU A 89 -10.28 -7.05 0.68
CA LEU A 89 -9.74 -5.81 0.10
C LEU A 89 -10.89 -4.85 -0.23
N HIS A 90 -10.80 -3.62 0.26
CA HIS A 90 -11.83 -2.61 0.05
C HIS A 90 -11.27 -1.19 0.17
N PHE A 91 -11.99 -0.23 -0.41
CA PHE A 91 -11.75 1.19 -0.18
C PHE A 91 -12.67 1.73 0.91
N LYS A 92 -12.16 2.59 1.76
CA LYS A 92 -12.94 3.35 2.72
C LYS A 92 -13.45 4.64 2.05
N GLY A 93 -14.61 4.53 1.38
CA GLY A 93 -15.17 5.55 0.50
C GLY A 93 -14.65 5.47 -0.92
N GLU A 94 -14.66 6.58 -1.66
CA GLU A 94 -14.15 6.64 -3.03
C GLU A 94 -12.64 6.36 -3.07
N PRO A 95 -12.14 5.59 -4.08
CA PRO A 95 -10.71 5.28 -4.21
C PRO A 95 -9.83 6.53 -4.30
N ARG A 96 -8.74 6.56 -3.53
CA ARG A 96 -7.77 7.67 -3.51
C ARG A 96 -6.34 7.18 -3.43
N GLY A 97 -5.42 8.08 -3.77
CA GLY A 97 -3.98 7.90 -3.58
C GLY A 97 -3.27 7.15 -4.69
N PHE A 98 -3.94 6.80 -5.80
CA PHE A 98 -3.32 6.14 -6.94
C PHE A 98 -2.96 7.12 -8.06
N TYR A 99 -1.73 7.00 -8.53
CA TYR A 99 -1.19 7.76 -9.66
C TYR A 99 -0.54 6.80 -10.64
N LEU A 100 -0.69 7.09 -11.93
CA LEU A 100 -0.10 6.33 -13.03
C LEU A 100 0.86 7.22 -13.84
N ALA A 101 1.90 6.61 -14.40
CA ALA A 101 2.74 7.24 -15.39
C ALA A 101 2.96 6.33 -16.59
N GLY A 102 3.15 6.95 -17.75
CA GLY A 102 3.56 6.30 -18.99
C GLY A 102 5.07 6.30 -19.17
N TYR A 103 5.50 6.34 -20.43
CA TYR A 103 6.92 6.34 -20.83
C TYR A 103 7.68 7.61 -20.42
N ASP A 104 6.96 8.72 -20.24
CA ASP A 104 7.50 10.03 -19.84
C ASP A 104 7.83 10.11 -18.35
N GLY A 105 7.30 9.18 -17.54
CA GLY A 105 7.48 9.16 -16.10
C GLY A 105 6.69 10.23 -15.35
N GLU A 106 5.79 10.96 -16.04
CA GLU A 106 4.93 11.97 -15.42
C GLU A 106 3.72 11.31 -14.76
N PHE A 107 3.63 11.40 -13.43
CA PHE A 107 2.56 10.78 -12.67
C PHE A 107 1.28 11.63 -12.67
N MET A 108 0.17 11.03 -13.09
CA MET A 108 -1.17 11.61 -13.08
C MET A 108 -2.11 10.78 -12.20
N PRO A 109 -3.12 11.38 -11.55
CA PRO A 109 -4.13 10.63 -10.81
C PRO A 109 -4.82 9.60 -11.72
N ALA A 110 -5.02 8.39 -11.21
CA ALA A 110 -5.86 7.40 -11.87
C ALA A 110 -7.32 7.88 -11.87
N ASP A 111 -7.96 7.88 -13.03
CA ASP A 111 -9.38 8.28 -13.18
C ASP A 111 -10.35 7.08 -13.10
N SER A 112 -9.83 5.86 -13.15
CA SER A 112 -10.57 4.64 -12.90
C SER A 112 -9.76 3.69 -12.03
N VAL A 113 -10.33 3.33 -10.87
CA VAL A 113 -9.75 2.42 -9.90
C VAL A 113 -10.79 1.38 -9.52
N THR A 114 -10.57 0.12 -9.86
CA THR A 114 -11.53 -0.96 -9.60
C THR A 114 -10.88 -2.12 -8.86
N LEU A 115 -11.65 -2.75 -7.97
CA LEU A 115 -11.22 -3.97 -7.26
C LEU A 115 -11.54 -5.20 -8.11
N ASP A 116 -10.60 -6.15 -8.13
CA ASP A 116 -10.77 -7.47 -8.74
C ASP A 116 -10.08 -8.51 -7.86
N GLY A 117 -10.86 -9.12 -6.97
CA GLY A 117 -10.35 -10.05 -5.96
C GLY A 117 -9.28 -9.42 -5.06
N ALA A 118 -8.06 -9.96 -5.09
CA ALA A 118 -6.90 -9.45 -4.36
C ALA A 118 -6.10 -8.39 -5.16
N SER A 119 -6.71 -7.81 -6.20
CA SER A 119 -6.04 -6.86 -7.08
C SER A 119 -6.80 -5.54 -7.20
N VAL A 120 -6.06 -4.50 -7.56
CA VAL A 120 -6.61 -3.21 -8.02
C VAL A 120 -6.23 -3.03 -9.48
N VAL A 121 -7.22 -2.70 -10.32
CA VAL A 121 -7.02 -2.37 -11.73
C VAL A 121 -7.18 -0.88 -11.92
N LEU A 122 -6.17 -0.25 -12.51
CA LEU A 122 -5.98 1.18 -12.60
C LEU A 122 -5.98 1.63 -14.07
N ARG A 123 -6.67 2.73 -14.38
CA ARG A 123 -6.65 3.37 -15.69
C ARG A 123 -6.51 4.88 -15.54
N CYS A 124 -5.94 5.49 -16.56
CA CYS A 124 -5.93 6.94 -16.74
C CYS A 124 -6.18 7.25 -18.21
N SER A 125 -7.23 8.01 -18.51
CA SER A 125 -7.66 8.34 -19.87
C SER A 125 -6.60 9.14 -20.65
N LYS A 126 -5.70 9.82 -19.95
CA LYS A 126 -4.59 10.60 -20.52
C LYS A 126 -3.34 9.76 -20.78
N ILE A 127 -3.31 8.50 -20.33
CA ILE A 127 -2.15 7.60 -20.45
C ILE A 127 -2.60 6.35 -21.20
N GLU A 128 -2.28 6.26 -22.48
CA GLU A 128 -2.66 5.13 -23.32
C GLU A 128 -2.05 3.81 -22.81
N ARG A 129 -0.79 3.87 -22.34
CA ARG A 129 -0.07 2.71 -21.82
C ARG A 129 0.56 3.05 -20.47
N PRO A 130 -0.14 2.80 -19.35
CA PRO A 130 0.44 2.96 -18.03
C PRO A 130 1.53 1.92 -17.79
N LEU A 131 2.70 2.38 -17.33
CA LEU A 131 3.88 1.58 -17.07
C LEU A 131 4.28 1.59 -15.60
N HIS A 132 3.94 2.67 -14.90
CA HIS A 132 4.29 2.90 -13.51
C HIS A 132 3.07 3.27 -12.69
N VAL A 133 3.08 2.87 -11.43
CA VAL A 133 2.04 3.20 -10.45
C VAL A 133 2.65 3.67 -9.16
N ARG A 134 2.04 4.69 -8.55
CA ARG A 134 2.26 5.12 -7.16
C ARG A 134 0.98 4.99 -6.36
N TYR A 135 1.13 4.56 -5.12
CA TYR A 135 0.04 4.58 -4.14
C TYR A 135 0.50 5.27 -2.87
N SER A 136 -0.27 6.26 -2.40
CA SER A 136 0.02 7.01 -1.16
C SER A 136 1.44 7.57 -1.11
N TRP A 137 1.91 8.14 -2.23
CA TRP A 137 3.28 8.59 -2.45
C TRP A 137 3.46 10.06 -2.06
N SER A 138 3.23 10.39 -0.77
CA SER A 138 3.39 11.74 -0.23
C SER A 138 3.72 11.69 1.26
N ASP A 139 4.16 12.82 1.84
CA ASP A 139 4.49 12.91 3.26
C ASP A 139 3.24 12.81 4.16
N ASN A 140 2.09 13.29 3.68
CA ASN A 140 0.78 13.13 4.32
C ASN A 140 -0.21 12.49 3.32
N PRO A 141 -0.16 11.15 3.16
CA PRO A 141 -0.93 10.47 2.14
C PRO A 141 -2.40 10.32 2.53
N ASP A 142 -3.29 10.39 1.55
CA ASP A 142 -4.74 10.24 1.70
C ASP A 142 -5.27 8.89 1.19
N GLY A 143 -4.39 7.93 0.90
CA GLY A 143 -4.74 6.61 0.42
C GLY A 143 -5.66 5.86 1.39
N ASN A 144 -6.68 5.18 0.84
CA ASN A 144 -7.77 4.60 1.62
C ASN A 144 -8.08 3.14 1.28
N LEU A 145 -7.09 2.40 0.79
CA LEU A 145 -7.17 0.95 0.55
C LEU A 145 -6.86 0.17 1.83
N TYR A 146 -7.74 -0.77 2.19
CA TYR A 146 -7.65 -1.58 3.40
C TYR A 146 -7.95 -3.05 3.11
N ASN A 147 -7.52 -3.94 3.99
CA ASN A 147 -8.02 -5.33 4.03
C ASN A 147 -9.20 -5.48 5.00
N GLY A 148 -9.76 -6.69 5.09
CA GLY A 148 -10.87 -7.02 6.00
C GLY A 148 -10.58 -6.81 7.48
N GLU A 149 -9.30 -6.83 7.88
CA GLU A 149 -8.83 -6.54 9.22
C GLU A 149 -8.71 -5.03 9.53
N LYS A 150 -9.14 -4.18 8.59
CA LYS A 150 -9.06 -2.71 8.66
C LYS A 150 -7.62 -2.19 8.78
N LEU A 151 -6.67 -2.93 8.21
CA LEU A 151 -5.27 -2.51 8.15
C LEU A 151 -5.02 -1.81 6.82
N PRO A 152 -4.37 -0.63 6.80
CA PRO A 152 -4.14 0.15 5.60
C PRO A 152 -3.08 -0.50 4.70
N ALA A 153 -3.23 -0.34 3.39
CA ALA A 153 -2.24 -0.77 2.43
C ALA A 153 -0.92 0.01 2.57
N THR A 154 0.18 -0.69 2.33
CA THR A 154 1.51 -0.10 2.31
C THR A 154 1.65 0.85 1.12
N PRO A 155 2.15 2.09 1.30
CA PRO A 155 2.54 2.96 0.20
C PRO A 155 3.63 2.33 -0.68
N PHE A 156 3.54 2.53 -1.99
CA PHE A 156 4.50 1.94 -2.94
C PHE A 156 4.61 2.70 -4.25
N GLU A 157 5.70 2.41 -4.98
CA GLU A 157 5.88 2.67 -6.41
C GLU A 157 6.30 1.38 -7.12
N ALA A 158 5.81 1.16 -8.33
CA ALA A 158 6.16 0.00 -9.15
C ALA A 158 6.10 0.33 -10.65
#